data_0594ddc47b4a7b0d6858354762323d71
#
_entry.id   0594ddc47b4a7b0d6858354762323d71
#
_cell.length_a   1.000
_cell.length_b   1.000
_cell.length_c   1.000
_cell.angle_alpha   90.00
_cell.angle_beta   90.00
_cell.angle_gamma   90.00
#
_symmetry.space_group_name_H-M   'P 1'
#
loop_
_entity.id
_entity.type
_entity.pdbx_description
1 polymer ?
#
loop_
_entity_poly.entity_id
_entity_poly.type
_entity_poly.pdbx_seq_one_letter_code
_entity_poly.pdbx_strand_id
1 'polypeptide(L)'
;MKEFTGADELRAAAGEQLGTSDWMTIDQQRVNAFADATEDHQWIHTDPQRAAAGPFGTTIAHGFLTLSLLPHLINQTYRVEGVTMVINYGLNKVRFPAPVPVGSKVQADVVLAEVTEATGGLQLVFRATLQIEGSTKPGCVADWVTRVYF
;
A
#
# COMPACT_ATOMS: atom_id res chain seq x y z
N MET A 1 6.40 -10.04 11.89
CA MET A 1 5.23 -9.23 12.29
C MET A 1 5.47 -8.68 13.67
N LYS A 2 5.37 -7.37 13.87
CA LYS A 2 5.40 -6.76 15.20
C LYS A 2 4.04 -6.88 15.89
N GLU A 3 4.04 -7.20 17.17
CA GLU A 3 2.84 -7.29 18.00
C GLU A 3 2.87 -6.22 19.08
N PHE A 4 1.76 -5.54 19.28
CA PHE A 4 1.55 -4.52 20.28
C PHE A 4 0.37 -4.94 21.17
N THR A 5 0.56 -4.90 22.50
CA THR A 5 -0.46 -5.33 23.46
C THR A 5 -1.56 -4.30 23.70
N GLY A 6 -1.51 -3.17 23.06
CA GLY A 6 -2.52 -2.12 23.13
C GLY A 6 -2.02 -0.74 22.73
N ALA A 7 -2.82 0.27 23.08
CA ALA A 7 -2.60 1.65 22.67
C ALA A 7 -1.28 2.25 23.17
N ASP A 8 -0.84 1.91 24.39
CA ASP A 8 0.37 2.52 24.99
C ASP A 8 1.65 2.06 24.28
N GLU A 9 1.75 0.78 23.94
CA GLU A 9 2.87 0.28 23.14
C GLU A 9 2.89 0.87 21.75
N LEU A 10 1.71 1.04 21.15
CA LEU A 10 1.58 1.65 19.84
C LEU A 10 2.04 3.12 19.85
N ARG A 11 1.70 3.88 20.91
CA ARG A 11 2.21 5.26 21.10
C ARG A 11 3.73 5.30 21.20
N ALA A 12 4.31 4.36 21.94
CA ALA A 12 5.76 4.29 22.14
C ALA A 12 6.52 3.92 20.84
N ALA A 13 5.86 3.24 19.91
CA ALA A 13 6.45 2.78 18.66
C ALA A 13 6.49 3.82 17.53
N ALA A 14 6.07 5.06 17.79
CA ALA A 14 6.15 6.13 16.80
C ALA A 14 7.59 6.32 16.28
N GLY A 15 7.77 6.31 14.97
CA GLY A 15 9.07 6.35 14.30
C GLY A 15 9.72 4.98 14.03
N GLU A 16 9.13 3.90 14.49
CA GLU A 16 9.72 2.57 14.33
C GLU A 16 9.46 1.95 12.95
N GLN A 17 10.48 1.22 12.46
CA GLN A 17 10.36 0.31 11.33
C GLN A 17 9.51 -0.91 11.77
N LEU A 18 8.39 -1.15 11.09
CA LEU A 18 7.53 -2.31 11.36
C LEU A 18 8.00 -3.57 10.63
N GLY A 19 8.64 -3.40 9.48
CA GLY A 19 9.17 -4.48 8.65
C GLY A 19 8.67 -4.42 7.21
N THR A 20 8.78 -5.55 6.51
CA THR A 20 8.35 -5.73 5.13
C THR A 20 7.23 -6.75 5.04
N SER A 21 6.31 -6.55 4.10
CA SER A 21 5.28 -7.53 3.76
C SER A 21 5.88 -8.71 2.99
N ASP A 22 5.08 -9.74 2.74
CA ASP A 22 5.40 -10.74 1.71
C ASP A 22 5.36 -10.12 0.31
N TRP A 23 6.05 -10.76 -0.64
CA TRP A 23 5.95 -10.43 -2.06
C TRP A 23 4.60 -10.84 -2.62
N MET A 24 3.98 -9.94 -3.39
CA MET A 24 2.70 -10.16 -4.07
C MET A 24 2.86 -9.95 -5.57
N THR A 25 2.39 -10.89 -6.38
CA THR A 25 2.33 -10.73 -7.84
C THR A 25 1.13 -9.88 -8.23
N ILE A 26 1.37 -8.88 -9.08
CA ILE A 26 0.34 -8.04 -9.71
C ILE A 26 0.08 -8.59 -11.11
N ASP A 27 -0.86 -9.51 -11.23
CA ASP A 27 -1.22 -10.11 -12.51
C ASP A 27 -2.26 -9.29 -13.30
N GLN A 28 -2.45 -9.65 -14.58
CA GLN A 28 -3.40 -8.96 -15.44
C GLN A 28 -4.85 -9.13 -14.95
N GLN A 29 -5.19 -10.27 -14.36
CA GLN A 29 -6.54 -10.51 -13.84
C GLN A 29 -6.88 -9.53 -12.72
N ARG A 30 -5.96 -9.26 -11.79
CA ARG A 30 -6.13 -8.27 -10.73
C ARG A 30 -6.29 -6.86 -11.29
N VAL A 31 -5.49 -6.49 -12.28
CA VAL A 31 -5.56 -5.18 -12.94
C VAL A 31 -6.90 -5.02 -13.67
N ASN A 32 -7.35 -6.04 -14.38
CA ASN A 32 -8.66 -6.02 -15.06
C ASN A 32 -9.81 -5.89 -14.05
N ALA A 33 -9.75 -6.62 -12.91
CA ALA A 33 -10.76 -6.52 -11.85
C ALA A 33 -10.81 -5.10 -11.24
N PHE A 34 -9.66 -4.47 -11.05
CA PHE A 34 -9.60 -3.08 -10.58
C PHE A 34 -10.15 -2.10 -11.62
N ALA A 35 -9.85 -2.28 -12.90
CA ALA A 35 -10.40 -1.50 -13.99
C ALA A 35 -11.93 -1.60 -14.03
N ASP A 36 -12.48 -2.80 -13.86
CA ASP A 36 -13.93 -3.04 -13.81
C ASP A 36 -14.59 -2.37 -12.60
N ALA A 37 -13.94 -2.43 -11.43
CA ALA A 37 -14.45 -1.85 -10.19
C ALA A 37 -14.47 -0.32 -10.19
N THR A 38 -13.52 0.32 -10.91
CA THR A 38 -13.32 1.78 -10.92
C THR A 38 -13.70 2.45 -12.24
N GLU A 39 -14.02 1.64 -13.27
CA GLU A 39 -14.29 2.09 -14.65
C GLU A 39 -13.09 2.78 -15.33
N ASP A 40 -11.87 2.59 -14.81
CA ASP A 40 -10.64 3.03 -15.47
C ASP A 40 -10.08 1.93 -16.36
N HIS A 41 -10.58 1.88 -17.60
CA HIS A 41 -10.23 0.90 -18.62
C HIS A 41 -9.20 1.44 -19.64
N GLN A 42 -8.35 2.38 -19.22
CA GLN A 42 -7.32 2.89 -20.13
C GLN A 42 -6.47 1.73 -20.68
N TRP A 43 -6.16 1.78 -21.97
CA TRP A 43 -5.49 0.70 -22.69
C TRP A 43 -4.13 0.31 -22.12
N ILE A 44 -3.42 1.25 -21.49
CA ILE A 44 -2.13 0.97 -20.84
C ILE A 44 -2.24 -0.05 -19.70
N HIS A 45 -3.44 -0.27 -19.17
CA HIS A 45 -3.73 -1.22 -18.10
C HIS A 45 -4.38 -2.50 -18.61
N THR A 46 -5.25 -2.41 -19.61
CA THR A 46 -6.21 -3.46 -19.96
C THR A 46 -6.01 -4.11 -21.32
N ASP A 47 -5.15 -3.55 -22.18
CA ASP A 47 -4.91 -4.07 -23.53
C ASP A 47 -3.44 -4.49 -23.73
N PRO A 48 -3.09 -5.76 -23.43
CA PRO A 48 -1.71 -6.24 -23.54
C PRO A 48 -1.13 -6.13 -24.94
N GLN A 49 -1.93 -6.34 -25.99
CA GLN A 49 -1.48 -6.26 -27.37
C GLN A 49 -1.09 -4.82 -27.75
N ARG A 50 -1.94 -3.86 -27.41
CA ARG A 50 -1.64 -2.45 -27.66
C ARG A 50 -0.49 -1.96 -26.77
N ALA A 51 -0.45 -2.37 -25.51
CA ALA A 51 0.58 -1.99 -24.56
C ALA A 51 1.97 -2.52 -24.95
N ALA A 52 2.06 -3.68 -25.60
CA ALA A 52 3.32 -4.24 -26.10
C ALA A 52 4.01 -3.33 -27.11
N ALA A 53 3.25 -2.57 -27.90
CA ALA A 53 3.75 -1.57 -28.83
C ALA A 53 3.84 -0.16 -28.22
N GLY A 54 3.46 0.02 -26.98
CA GLY A 54 3.42 1.29 -26.28
C GLY A 54 4.72 1.62 -25.54
N PRO A 55 4.76 2.75 -24.81
CA PRO A 55 5.96 3.28 -24.20
C PRO A 55 6.53 2.42 -23.07
N PHE A 56 5.72 1.55 -22.45
CA PHE A 56 6.15 0.67 -21.34
C PHE A 56 6.49 -0.75 -21.79
N GLY A 57 6.17 -1.13 -23.03
CA GLY A 57 6.40 -2.48 -23.59
C GLY A 57 5.51 -3.57 -23.04
N THR A 58 4.64 -3.26 -22.09
CA THR A 58 3.68 -4.16 -21.44
C THR A 58 2.59 -3.34 -20.78
N THR A 59 1.51 -3.97 -20.36
CA THR A 59 0.54 -3.31 -19.47
C THR A 59 1.15 -3.01 -18.12
N ILE A 60 0.69 -1.94 -17.50
CA ILE A 60 1.09 -1.51 -16.16
C ILE A 60 -0.11 -1.46 -15.21
N ALA A 61 0.13 -1.70 -13.94
CA ALA A 61 -0.89 -1.54 -12.91
C ALA A 61 -1.29 -0.05 -12.77
N HIS A 62 -2.56 0.20 -12.45
CA HIS A 62 -3.00 1.52 -12.02
C HIS A 62 -2.21 1.94 -10.78
N GLY A 63 -1.77 3.18 -10.71
CA GLY A 63 -1.19 3.72 -9.47
C GLY A 63 -2.16 3.60 -8.29
N PHE A 64 -3.44 3.84 -8.51
CA PHE A 64 -4.48 3.67 -7.49
C PHE A 64 -4.68 2.21 -7.06
N LEU A 65 -4.43 1.23 -7.91
CA LEU A 65 -4.40 -0.18 -7.49
C LEU A 65 -3.25 -0.42 -6.51
N THR A 66 -2.05 0.01 -6.85
CA THR A 66 -0.87 -0.15 -5.96
C THR A 66 -1.09 0.53 -4.62
N LEU A 67 -1.69 1.72 -4.60
CA LEU A 67 -2.09 2.42 -3.39
C LEU A 67 -3.14 1.63 -2.58
N SER A 68 -4.14 1.09 -3.25
CA SER A 68 -5.23 0.33 -2.63
C SER A 68 -4.78 -1.00 -2.00
N LEU A 69 -3.62 -1.53 -2.40
CA LEU A 69 -3.03 -2.74 -1.81
C LEU A 69 -2.28 -2.47 -0.50
N LEU A 70 -1.94 -1.22 -0.19
CA LEU A 70 -1.16 -0.88 1.00
C LEU A 70 -1.80 -1.38 2.30
N PRO A 71 -3.12 -1.25 2.55
CA PRO A 71 -3.72 -1.79 3.77
C PRO A 71 -3.47 -3.28 3.96
N HIS A 72 -3.63 -4.08 2.89
CA HIS A 72 -3.36 -5.52 2.94
C HIS A 72 -1.89 -5.84 3.24
N LEU A 73 -0.96 -5.14 2.59
CA LEU A 73 0.47 -5.36 2.76
C LEU A 73 0.96 -4.86 4.13
N ILE A 74 0.48 -3.71 4.59
CA ILE A 74 0.83 -3.15 5.89
C ILE A 74 0.35 -4.06 7.02
N ASN A 75 -0.86 -4.62 6.93
CA ASN A 75 -1.41 -5.53 7.93
C ASN A 75 -0.60 -6.84 8.10
N GLN A 76 0.31 -7.15 7.18
CA GLN A 76 1.25 -8.27 7.33
C GLN A 76 2.46 -7.91 8.22
N THR A 77 2.69 -6.64 8.50
CA THR A 77 3.87 -6.17 9.23
C THR A 77 3.63 -5.97 10.72
N TYR A 78 2.38 -5.74 11.12
CA TYR A 78 2.05 -5.48 12.52
C TYR A 78 0.66 -6.01 12.91
N ARG A 79 0.47 -6.15 14.22
CA ARG A 79 -0.82 -6.45 14.85
C ARG A 79 -0.92 -5.67 16.16
N VAL A 80 -2.13 -5.20 16.49
CA VAL A 80 -2.42 -4.54 17.77
C VAL A 80 -3.58 -5.25 18.44
N GLU A 81 -3.41 -5.64 19.70
CA GLU A 81 -4.48 -6.23 20.51
C GLU A 81 -5.51 -5.17 20.91
N GLY A 82 -6.76 -5.58 21.05
CA GLY A 82 -7.85 -4.74 21.52
C GLY A 82 -8.42 -3.76 20.47
N VAL A 83 -7.86 -3.71 19.26
CA VAL A 83 -8.43 -2.89 18.17
C VAL A 83 -9.75 -3.48 17.72
N THR A 84 -10.82 -2.68 17.78
CA THR A 84 -12.17 -3.07 17.34
C THR A 84 -12.50 -2.56 15.94
N MET A 85 -11.86 -1.46 15.50
CA MET A 85 -12.13 -0.86 14.20
C MET A 85 -10.91 -0.06 13.70
N VAL A 86 -10.67 -0.14 12.39
CA VAL A 86 -9.69 0.70 11.68
C VAL A 86 -10.40 1.44 10.57
N ILE A 87 -10.25 2.76 10.52
CA ILE A 87 -10.82 3.61 9.48
C ILE A 87 -9.69 4.17 8.61
N ASN A 88 -9.86 4.04 7.30
CA ASN A 88 -9.04 4.74 6.33
C ASN A 88 -9.42 6.23 6.35
N TYR A 89 -8.55 7.07 6.92
CA TYR A 89 -8.85 8.49 7.13
C TYR A 89 -8.37 9.36 5.96
N GLY A 90 -7.23 9.01 5.36
CA GLY A 90 -6.69 9.76 4.24
C GLY A 90 -5.22 9.48 3.97
N LEU A 91 -4.61 10.40 3.26
CA LEU A 91 -3.22 10.34 2.82
C LEU A 91 -2.60 11.74 2.94
N ASN A 92 -1.42 11.85 3.54
CA ASN A 92 -0.71 13.12 3.61
C ASN A 92 0.12 13.36 2.34
N LYS A 93 0.72 12.30 1.80
CA LYS A 93 1.54 12.35 0.58
C LYS A 93 1.44 11.05 -0.18
N VAL A 94 1.33 11.12 -1.50
CA VAL A 94 1.38 9.95 -2.40
C VAL A 94 2.19 10.32 -3.63
N ARG A 95 3.08 9.40 -4.05
CA ARG A 95 3.81 9.47 -5.32
C ARG A 95 3.92 8.07 -5.93
N PHE A 96 3.93 8.03 -7.24
CA PHE A 96 4.13 6.83 -8.06
C PHE A 96 5.42 7.00 -8.89
N PRO A 97 6.60 6.77 -8.30
CA PRO A 97 7.88 7.09 -8.95
C PRO A 97 8.18 6.25 -10.18
N ALA A 98 7.73 5.00 -10.20
CA ALA A 98 7.93 4.10 -11.32
C ALA A 98 6.64 3.36 -11.68
N PRO A 99 6.39 3.07 -12.98
CA PRO A 99 5.30 2.19 -13.38
C PRO A 99 5.55 0.78 -12.84
N VAL A 100 4.48 0.08 -12.47
CA VAL A 100 4.52 -1.32 -12.04
C VAL A 100 4.07 -2.18 -13.24
N PRO A 101 4.98 -2.86 -13.94
CA PRO A 101 4.61 -3.74 -15.03
C PRO A 101 3.72 -4.88 -14.54
N VAL A 102 2.69 -5.21 -15.29
CA VAL A 102 1.86 -6.39 -14.99
C VAL A 102 2.74 -7.64 -15.01
N GLY A 103 2.56 -8.54 -14.04
CA GLY A 103 3.41 -9.70 -13.81
C GLY A 103 4.55 -9.45 -12.80
N SER A 104 4.79 -8.19 -12.40
CA SER A 104 5.78 -7.87 -11.37
C SER A 104 5.34 -8.34 -9.99
N LYS A 105 6.32 -8.61 -9.13
CA LYS A 105 6.09 -8.76 -7.70
C LYS A 105 6.37 -7.45 -6.99
N VAL A 106 5.55 -7.14 -6.01
CA VAL A 106 5.68 -5.95 -5.15
C VAL A 106 5.70 -6.36 -3.68
N GLN A 107 6.35 -5.54 -2.87
CA GLN A 107 6.47 -5.72 -1.42
C GLN A 107 6.42 -4.35 -0.76
N ALA A 108 5.72 -4.21 0.36
CA ALA A 108 5.69 -2.97 1.12
C ALA A 108 6.73 -2.98 2.24
N ASP A 109 7.54 -1.94 2.29
CA ASP A 109 8.40 -1.60 3.42
C ASP A 109 7.72 -0.52 4.25
N VAL A 110 7.56 -0.74 5.58
CA VAL A 110 6.60 -0.02 6.40
C VAL A 110 7.25 0.56 7.65
N VAL A 111 7.06 1.87 7.85
CA VAL A 111 7.41 2.60 9.06
C VAL A 111 6.13 3.15 9.70
N LEU A 112 5.96 2.98 11.01
CA LEU A 112 4.95 3.71 11.78
C LEU A 112 5.50 5.12 12.05
N ALA A 113 5.24 6.06 11.14
CA ALA A 113 5.87 7.37 11.17
C ALA A 113 5.37 8.25 12.33
N GLU A 114 4.06 8.23 12.60
CA GLU A 114 3.45 9.06 13.63
C GLU A 114 2.31 8.32 14.33
N VAL A 115 2.15 8.60 15.62
CA VAL A 115 0.99 8.20 16.43
C VAL A 115 0.51 9.43 17.19
N THR A 116 -0.74 9.82 17.01
CA THR A 116 -1.34 10.97 17.68
C THR A 116 -2.70 10.62 18.27
N GLU A 117 -3.15 11.41 19.24
CA GLU A 117 -4.47 11.23 19.83
C GLU A 117 -5.59 11.62 18.84
N ALA A 118 -6.65 10.82 18.85
CA ALA A 118 -7.90 11.13 18.16
C ALA A 118 -9.07 10.86 19.10
N THR A 119 -10.21 11.50 18.86
CA THR A 119 -11.40 11.29 19.68
C THR A 119 -11.82 9.81 19.65
N GLY A 120 -11.72 9.15 20.80
CA GLY A 120 -12.08 7.73 20.96
C GLY A 120 -11.03 6.73 20.48
N GLY A 121 -9.83 7.17 20.10
CA GLY A 121 -8.79 6.27 19.60
C GLY A 121 -7.48 6.98 19.26
N LEU A 122 -6.72 6.40 18.36
CA LEU A 122 -5.44 6.94 17.87
C LEU A 122 -5.49 7.18 16.36
N GLN A 123 -4.78 8.21 15.92
CA GLN A 123 -4.45 8.41 14.51
C GLN A 123 -3.03 7.95 14.25
N LEU A 124 -2.88 7.08 13.26
CA LEU A 124 -1.60 6.50 12.85
C LEU A 124 -1.24 7.01 11.46
N VAL A 125 0.02 7.34 11.25
CA VAL A 125 0.57 7.60 9.93
C VAL A 125 1.58 6.49 9.60
N PHE A 126 1.28 5.70 8.59
CA PHE A 126 2.19 4.70 8.04
C PHE A 126 2.89 5.28 6.82
N ARG A 127 4.22 5.33 6.85
CA ARG A 127 5.01 5.55 5.65
C ARG A 127 5.28 4.22 5.01
N ALA A 128 4.71 4.00 3.84
CA ALA A 128 4.86 2.77 3.06
C ALA A 128 5.60 3.04 1.76
N THR A 129 6.59 2.20 1.46
CA THR A 129 7.31 2.19 0.19
C THR A 129 7.04 0.86 -0.50
N LEU A 130 6.32 0.89 -1.62
CA LEU A 130 6.02 -0.30 -2.41
C LEU A 130 7.16 -0.58 -3.37
N GLN A 131 8.01 -1.53 -3.01
CA GLN A 131 9.12 -1.98 -3.83
C GLN A 131 8.62 -2.85 -4.99
N ILE A 132 9.30 -2.75 -6.14
CA ILE A 132 9.10 -3.63 -7.30
C ILE A 132 10.32 -4.54 -7.39
N GLU A 133 10.12 -5.86 -7.46
CA GLU A 133 11.23 -6.82 -7.58
C GLU A 133 12.11 -6.49 -8.78
N GLY A 134 13.42 -6.37 -8.54
CA GLY A 134 14.40 -6.04 -9.58
C GLY A 134 14.46 -4.56 -10.01
N SER A 135 13.66 -3.67 -9.41
CA SER A 135 13.69 -2.24 -9.69
C SER A 135 14.40 -1.46 -8.58
N THR A 136 15.12 -0.41 -8.95
CA THR A 136 15.74 0.54 -8.02
C THR A 136 14.77 1.64 -7.56
N LYS A 137 13.67 1.83 -8.29
CA LYS A 137 12.62 2.81 -7.95
C LYS A 137 11.36 2.10 -7.48
N PRO A 138 10.70 2.60 -6.43
CA PRO A 138 9.44 2.05 -5.95
C PRO A 138 8.28 2.38 -6.89
N GLY A 139 7.24 1.54 -6.84
CA GLY A 139 5.99 1.77 -7.57
C GLY A 139 5.05 2.74 -6.87
N CYS A 140 5.14 2.84 -5.55
CA CYS A 140 4.34 3.76 -4.75
C CYS A 140 5.10 4.14 -3.48
N VAL A 141 5.02 5.41 -3.10
CA VAL A 141 5.41 5.89 -1.76
C VAL A 141 4.24 6.69 -1.21
N ALA A 142 3.76 6.31 -0.02
CA ALA A 142 2.59 6.96 0.57
C ALA A 142 2.73 7.11 2.08
N ASP A 143 2.28 8.26 2.60
CA ASP A 143 1.99 8.48 4.01
C ASP A 143 0.48 8.26 4.22
N TRP A 144 0.11 7.03 4.61
CA TRP A 144 -1.27 6.61 4.81
C TRP A 144 -1.72 6.90 6.23
N VAL A 145 -2.84 7.62 6.36
CA VAL A 145 -3.41 8.03 7.64
C VAL A 145 -4.61 7.15 7.98
N THR A 146 -4.56 6.50 9.11
CA THR A 146 -5.66 5.68 9.65
C THR A 146 -6.07 6.14 11.03
N ARG A 147 -7.29 5.80 11.43
CA ARG A 147 -7.75 5.91 12.81
C ARG A 147 -8.09 4.53 13.34
N VAL A 148 -7.58 4.22 14.53
CA VAL A 148 -7.81 2.95 15.20
C VAL A 148 -8.59 3.20 16.49
N TYR A 149 -9.53 2.32 16.78
CA TYR A 149 -10.41 2.38 17.94
C TYR A 149 -10.29 1.08 18.74
N PHE A 150 -10.31 1.21 20.07
CA PHE A 150 -10.14 0.12 21.01
C PHE A 150 -11.43 -0.24 21.73
#